data_5e05b1afcbda311f5c18784bbaf2dda6
#
_entry.id   5e05b1afcbda311f5c18784bbaf2dda6
#
_cell.length_a   1.000
_cell.length_b   1.000
_cell.length_c   1.000
_cell.angle_alpha   90.00
_cell.angle_beta   90.00
_cell.angle_gamma   90.00
#
_symmetry.space_group_name_H-M   'P 1'
#
loop_
_entity.id
_entity.type
_entity.pdbx_description
1 polymer ?
#
loop_
_entity_poly.entity_id
_entity_poly.type
_entity_poly.pdbx_seq_one_letter_code
_entity_poly.pdbx_strand_id
1 'polypeptide(L)'
;MTKHLTLLLFIGLAWGRDLHFVSADGKTVTIKKTNFRALGPYDFFYLNGTRCLLKNVNHKTKMVKIAINQKFKFSPQYKEIPFDSISSFRYMKRRFSIIPMLIGGGIGYYNLYKPKADTLSFVFGTIPAFSLGLALSLVPKYSKELIVGDGAWSIKVN
;
A
#
# COMPACT_ATOMS: atom_id res chain seq x y z
N MET A 1 9.65 34.66 18.33
CA MET A 1 8.49 34.40 17.43
C MET A 1 8.84 33.70 16.12
N THR A 2 10.04 33.85 15.56
CA THR A 2 10.44 33.28 14.25
C THR A 2 10.58 31.75 14.21
N LYS A 3 10.99 31.11 15.32
CA LYS A 3 11.21 29.64 15.36
C LYS A 3 9.91 28.80 15.19
N HIS A 4 8.78 29.30 15.68
CA HIS A 4 7.49 28.61 15.54
C HIS A 4 6.88 28.79 14.14
N LEU A 5 7.16 29.91 13.47
CA LEU A 5 6.71 30.17 12.10
C LEU A 5 7.41 29.21 11.12
N THR A 6 8.71 28.96 11.32
CA THR A 6 9.48 28.00 10.50
C THR A 6 8.97 26.58 10.68
N LEU A 7 8.65 26.17 11.91
CA LEU A 7 8.10 24.85 12.21
C LEU A 7 6.72 24.66 11.56
N LEU A 8 5.84 25.67 11.63
CA LEU A 8 4.52 25.66 10.98
C LEU A 8 4.63 25.60 9.44
N LEU A 9 5.63 26.27 8.87
CA LEU A 9 5.91 26.22 7.42
C LEU A 9 6.39 24.82 7.00
N PHE A 10 7.24 24.18 7.80
CA PHE A 10 7.69 22.80 7.55
C PHE A 10 6.56 21.79 7.68
N ILE A 11 5.67 21.94 8.65
CA ILE A 11 4.47 21.09 8.81
C ILE A 11 3.53 21.28 7.63
N GLY A 12 3.28 22.52 7.19
CA GLY A 12 2.43 22.83 6.03
C GLY A 12 3.00 22.28 4.71
N LEU A 13 4.33 22.32 4.52
CA LEU A 13 4.99 21.74 3.35
C LEU A 13 4.99 20.21 3.34
N ALA A 14 4.95 19.56 4.52
CA ALA A 14 4.87 18.12 4.62
C ALA A 14 3.46 17.58 4.30
N TRP A 15 2.41 18.33 4.62
CA TRP A 15 1.01 17.92 4.42
C TRP A 15 0.52 18.06 2.98
N GLY A 16 1.13 18.95 2.19
CA GLY A 16 0.76 19.19 0.78
C GLY A 16 1.18 18.10 -0.21
N ARG A 17 1.74 16.96 0.25
CA ARG A 17 2.32 15.93 -0.63
C ARG A 17 1.53 14.63 -0.70
N ASP A 18 0.55 14.46 0.17
CA ASP A 18 -0.25 13.25 0.27
C ASP A 18 -1.61 13.44 -0.40
N LEU A 19 -2.18 12.36 -0.92
CA LEU A 19 -3.52 12.36 -1.53
C LEU A 19 -4.55 11.89 -0.50
N HIS A 20 -5.53 12.75 -0.20
CA HIS A 20 -6.56 12.48 0.78
C HIS A 20 -7.90 12.27 0.10
N PHE A 21 -8.53 11.14 0.38
CA PHE A 21 -9.91 10.84 -0.01
C PHE A 21 -10.78 10.90 1.24
N VAL A 22 -11.89 11.61 1.14
CA VAL A 22 -12.86 11.77 2.23
C VAL A 22 -14.21 11.21 1.78
N SER A 23 -14.77 10.32 2.57
CA SER A 23 -16.12 9.77 2.36
C SER A 23 -17.18 10.73 2.89
N ALA A 24 -18.40 10.62 2.39
CA ALA A 24 -19.57 11.31 2.92
C ALA A 24 -19.78 11.04 4.44
N ASP A 25 -19.43 9.85 4.92
CA ASP A 25 -19.45 9.48 6.35
C ASP A 25 -18.30 10.09 7.18
N GLY A 26 -17.48 10.97 6.60
CA GLY A 26 -16.32 11.58 7.27
C GLY A 26 -15.09 10.68 7.40
N LYS A 27 -15.10 9.46 6.85
CA LYS A 27 -13.92 8.58 6.83
C LYS A 27 -12.87 9.17 5.90
N THR A 28 -11.61 9.19 6.33
CA THR A 28 -10.50 9.69 5.52
C THR A 28 -9.52 8.55 5.20
N VAL A 29 -9.14 8.45 3.93
CA VAL A 29 -8.08 7.57 3.45
C VAL A 29 -6.95 8.42 2.92
N THR A 30 -5.75 8.26 3.48
CA THR A 30 -4.56 9.00 3.07
C THR A 30 -3.62 8.07 2.31
N ILE A 31 -3.32 8.42 1.06
CA ILE A 31 -2.29 7.78 0.26
C ILE A 31 -1.03 8.62 0.34
N LYS A 32 -0.01 8.08 0.99
CA LYS A 32 1.25 8.79 1.22
C LYS A 32 2.12 8.81 -0.02
N LYS A 33 2.84 9.90 -0.20
CA LYS A 33 3.89 10.01 -1.21
C LYS A 33 4.97 8.96 -0.97
N THR A 34 5.33 8.23 -2.01
CA THR A 34 6.36 7.18 -1.94
C THR A 34 7.65 7.66 -2.57
N ASN A 35 8.75 7.60 -1.82
CA ASN A 35 10.08 7.76 -2.36
C ASN A 35 10.52 6.46 -3.04
N PHE A 36 11.02 6.55 -4.27
CA PHE A 36 11.35 5.41 -5.14
C PHE A 36 12.36 4.41 -4.54
N ARG A 37 13.11 4.82 -3.52
CA ARG A 37 14.13 3.99 -2.85
C ARG A 37 13.58 2.97 -1.85
N ALA A 38 12.32 3.12 -1.43
CA ALA A 38 11.65 2.18 -0.52
C ALA A 38 10.68 1.30 -1.30
N LEU A 39 11.19 0.55 -2.27
CA LEU A 39 10.40 -0.39 -3.09
C LEU A 39 10.04 -1.65 -2.27
N GLY A 40 9.21 -1.46 -1.25
CA GLY A 40 8.42 -2.57 -0.74
C GLY A 40 7.17 -2.77 -1.61
N PRO A 41 6.63 -3.99 -1.71
CA PRO A 41 5.36 -4.23 -2.40
C PRO A 41 4.18 -3.45 -1.80
N TYR A 42 4.42 -2.66 -0.78
CA TYR A 42 3.48 -2.10 0.18
C TYR A 42 3.02 -0.68 -0.10
N ASP A 43 3.59 -0.02 -1.10
CA ASP A 43 3.28 1.40 -1.37
C ASP A 43 2.41 1.60 -2.61
N PHE A 44 2.00 0.49 -3.24
CA PHE A 44 1.13 0.54 -4.41
C PHE A 44 -0.34 0.74 -4.00
N PHE A 45 -1.03 1.53 -4.81
CA PHE A 45 -2.47 1.66 -4.79
C PHE A 45 -3.02 1.56 -6.22
N TYR A 46 -4.33 1.53 -6.36
CA TYR A 46 -4.96 1.53 -7.67
C TYR A 46 -5.72 2.83 -7.87
N LEU A 47 -5.58 3.42 -9.04
CA LEU A 47 -6.30 4.58 -9.48
C LEU A 47 -6.92 4.26 -10.84
N ASN A 48 -8.24 4.37 -10.97
CA ASN A 48 -8.97 3.99 -12.17
C ASN A 48 -8.56 2.58 -12.68
N GLY A 49 -8.48 1.60 -11.78
CA GLY A 49 -8.04 0.23 -12.09
C GLY A 49 -6.53 0.06 -12.35
N THR A 50 -5.76 1.14 -12.48
CA THR A 50 -4.32 1.08 -12.76
C THR A 50 -3.51 1.04 -11.47
N ARG A 51 -2.61 0.06 -11.33
CA ARG A 51 -1.68 -0.03 -10.21
C ARG A 51 -0.57 1.00 -10.33
N CYS A 52 -0.42 1.84 -9.33
CA CYS A 52 0.50 2.96 -9.37
C CYS A 52 1.09 3.31 -7.98
N LEU A 53 2.08 4.20 -7.99
CA LEU A 53 2.69 4.82 -6.81
C LEU A 53 2.45 6.32 -6.86
N LEU A 54 2.13 6.93 -5.72
CA LEU A 54 2.01 8.36 -5.60
C LEU A 54 3.39 9.03 -5.59
N LYS A 55 3.62 9.95 -6.51
CA LYS A 55 4.88 10.72 -6.59
C LYS A 55 4.74 12.14 -6.11
N ASN A 56 3.69 12.80 -6.49
CA ASN A 56 3.42 14.16 -6.06
C ASN A 56 1.94 14.49 -6.20
N VAL A 57 1.47 15.40 -5.37
CA VAL A 57 0.13 16.00 -5.47
C VAL A 57 0.33 17.50 -5.58
N ASN A 58 -0.23 18.10 -6.61
CA ASN A 58 -0.26 19.53 -6.77
C ASN A 58 -1.70 20.02 -6.55
N HIS A 59 -1.96 20.52 -5.36
CA HIS A 59 -3.29 21.01 -4.98
C HIS A 59 -3.70 22.28 -5.72
N LYS A 60 -2.72 23.12 -6.12
CA LYS A 60 -3.00 24.37 -6.87
C LYS A 60 -3.52 24.07 -8.27
N THR A 61 -2.90 23.12 -8.97
CA THR A 61 -3.30 22.71 -10.32
C THR A 61 -4.28 21.55 -10.32
N LYS A 62 -4.66 21.01 -9.15
CA LYS A 62 -5.51 19.82 -8.98
C LYS A 62 -5.01 18.62 -9.80
N MET A 63 -3.70 18.38 -9.77
CA MET A 63 -3.05 17.30 -10.52
C MET A 63 -2.35 16.31 -9.59
N VAL A 64 -2.46 15.02 -9.90
CA VAL A 64 -1.74 13.93 -9.24
C VAL A 64 -0.70 13.39 -10.19
N LYS A 65 0.56 13.38 -9.76
CA LYS A 65 1.65 12.70 -10.48
C LYS A 65 1.83 11.30 -9.92
N ILE A 66 1.61 10.30 -10.77
CA ILE A 66 1.76 8.89 -10.43
C ILE A 66 2.90 8.26 -11.22
N ALA A 67 3.47 7.20 -10.66
CA ALA A 67 4.40 6.32 -11.36
C ALA A 67 3.69 4.99 -11.61
N ILE A 68 3.59 4.60 -12.89
CA ILE A 68 3.03 3.33 -13.32
C ILE A 68 4.20 2.37 -13.57
N ASN A 69 4.18 1.22 -12.88
CA ASN A 69 5.18 0.19 -13.11
C ASN A 69 4.70 -0.75 -14.22
N GLN A 70 5.33 -0.70 -15.37
CA GLN A 70 5.09 -1.69 -16.43
C GLN A 70 5.87 -2.96 -16.08
N LYS A 71 5.19 -4.11 -16.11
CA LYS A 71 5.64 -5.45 -15.64
C LYS A 71 7.03 -5.90 -16.09
N PHE A 72 7.70 -5.23 -17.02
CA PHE A 72 9.00 -5.63 -17.55
C PHE A 72 9.96 -4.46 -17.86
N LYS A 73 9.66 -3.25 -17.40
CA LYS A 73 10.55 -2.10 -17.61
C LYS A 73 11.11 -1.62 -16.27
N PHE A 74 12.43 -1.51 -16.18
CA PHE A 74 13.13 -0.98 -15.01
C PHE A 74 12.87 0.52 -14.77
N SER A 75 12.35 1.24 -15.78
CA SER A 75 12.04 2.66 -15.70
C SER A 75 10.54 2.86 -15.49
N PRO A 76 10.12 3.54 -14.42
CA PRO A 76 8.71 3.86 -14.20
C PRO A 76 8.25 4.90 -15.22
N GLN A 77 7.07 4.73 -15.75
CA GLN A 77 6.41 5.79 -16.51
C GLN A 77 5.70 6.73 -15.54
N TYR A 78 5.98 8.01 -15.67
CA TYR A 78 5.27 9.05 -14.93
C TYR A 78 4.07 9.54 -15.74
N LYS A 79 2.92 9.64 -15.07
CA LYS A 79 1.69 10.21 -15.65
C LYS A 79 1.12 11.23 -14.69
N GLU A 80 0.66 12.36 -15.22
CA GLU A 80 -0.09 13.35 -14.47
C GLU A 80 -1.58 13.18 -14.79
N ILE A 81 -2.40 13.15 -13.76
CA ILE A 81 -3.84 12.90 -13.84
C ILE A 81 -4.54 14.03 -13.11
N PRO A 82 -5.50 14.75 -13.74
CA PRO A 82 -6.31 15.73 -13.04
C PRO A 82 -7.25 15.05 -12.03
N PHE A 83 -7.56 15.72 -10.92
CA PHE A 83 -8.42 15.17 -9.87
C PHE A 83 -9.79 14.77 -10.41
N ASP A 84 -10.34 15.56 -11.33
CA ASP A 84 -11.67 15.35 -11.92
C ASP A 84 -11.74 14.09 -12.81
N SER A 85 -10.60 13.56 -13.26
CA SER A 85 -10.53 12.31 -14.03
C SER A 85 -10.35 11.05 -13.15
N ILE A 86 -10.31 11.23 -11.83
CA ILE A 86 -10.21 10.12 -10.88
C ILE A 86 -11.62 9.65 -10.55
N SER A 87 -12.02 8.52 -11.13
CA SER A 87 -13.33 7.93 -10.92
C SER A 87 -13.35 6.84 -9.84
N SER A 88 -12.21 6.19 -9.60
CA SER A 88 -12.14 5.14 -8.59
C SER A 88 -10.74 4.98 -8.00
N PHE A 89 -10.69 4.44 -6.78
CA PHE A 89 -9.43 4.09 -6.15
C PHE A 89 -9.55 2.84 -5.28
N ARG A 90 -8.41 2.16 -5.06
CA ARG A 90 -8.26 1.08 -4.09
C ARG A 90 -6.97 1.29 -3.31
N TYR A 91 -7.05 1.24 -2.00
CA TYR A 91 -5.90 1.40 -1.12
C TYR A 91 -5.53 0.10 -0.43
N MET A 92 -4.30 -0.02 0.02
CA MET A 92 -3.86 -1.17 0.78
C MET A 92 -4.45 -1.12 2.20
N LYS A 93 -5.30 -2.10 2.49
CA LYS A 93 -5.99 -2.24 3.79
C LYS A 93 -5.10 -2.91 4.84
N ARG A 94 -4.25 -3.85 4.40
CA ARG A 94 -3.45 -4.69 5.27
C ARG A 94 -2.12 -5.03 4.61
N ARG A 95 -1.05 -4.77 5.35
CA ARG A 95 0.32 -5.05 4.88
C ARG A 95 0.77 -6.47 5.22
N PHE A 96 0.38 -6.95 6.38
CA PHE A 96 0.82 -8.23 6.93
C PHE A 96 -0.35 -8.97 7.57
N SER A 97 -0.38 -10.28 7.44
CA SER A 97 -1.34 -11.14 8.12
C SER A 97 -0.60 -12.21 8.91
N ILE A 98 -0.74 -12.19 10.23
CA ILE A 98 -0.09 -13.15 11.11
C ILE A 98 -0.68 -14.57 10.97
N ILE A 99 -1.95 -14.69 10.53
CA ILE A 99 -2.66 -15.97 10.49
C ILE A 99 -1.95 -17.02 9.62
N PRO A 100 -1.58 -16.75 8.34
CA PRO A 100 -0.87 -17.74 7.53
C PRO A 100 0.48 -18.14 8.13
N MET A 101 1.17 -17.20 8.78
CA MET A 101 2.43 -17.48 9.46
C MET A 101 2.24 -18.42 10.65
N LEU A 102 1.20 -18.22 11.45
CA LEU A 102 0.87 -19.10 12.58
C LEU A 102 0.49 -20.50 12.09
N ILE A 103 -0.29 -20.60 11.02
CA ILE A 103 -0.67 -21.90 10.43
C ILE A 103 0.58 -22.61 9.90
N GLY A 104 1.40 -21.94 9.09
CA GLY A 104 2.63 -22.52 8.55
C GLY A 104 3.62 -22.91 9.65
N GLY A 105 3.76 -22.06 10.68
CA GLY A 105 4.57 -22.34 11.86
C GLY A 105 4.06 -23.52 12.67
N GLY A 106 2.73 -23.62 12.87
CA GLY A 106 2.10 -24.75 13.57
C GLY A 106 2.28 -26.08 12.84
N ILE A 107 2.11 -26.10 11.51
CA ILE A 107 2.37 -27.30 10.71
C ILE A 107 3.86 -27.67 10.76
N GLY A 108 4.75 -26.68 10.64
CA GLY A 108 6.20 -26.87 10.74
C GLY A 108 6.59 -27.44 12.11
N TYR A 109 6.04 -26.88 13.19
CA TYR A 109 6.26 -27.35 14.55
C TYR A 109 5.79 -28.80 14.72
N TYR A 110 4.58 -29.11 14.28
CA TYR A 110 4.02 -30.46 14.33
C TYR A 110 4.92 -31.48 13.60
N ASN A 111 5.43 -31.14 12.42
CA ASN A 111 6.32 -32.00 11.66
C ASN A 111 7.67 -32.25 12.36
N LEU A 112 8.15 -31.29 13.13
CA LEU A 112 9.39 -31.42 13.93
C LEU A 112 9.22 -32.39 15.13
N TYR A 113 8.07 -32.33 15.82
CA TYR A 113 7.87 -33.01 17.09
C TYR A 113 7.07 -34.32 16.96
N LYS A 114 6.62 -34.68 15.75
CA LYS A 114 5.98 -35.98 15.58
C LYS A 114 6.95 -37.14 15.86
N PRO A 115 6.47 -38.27 16.44
CA PRO A 115 7.27 -39.49 16.59
C PRO A 115 7.84 -39.90 15.21
N LYS A 116 9.14 -40.17 15.12
CA LYS A 116 9.88 -40.49 13.88
C LYS A 116 10.07 -39.30 12.92
N ALA A 117 10.19 -38.09 13.46
CA ALA A 117 10.65 -36.95 12.65
C ALA A 117 12.10 -37.25 12.17
N ASP A 118 12.30 -37.20 10.88
CA ASP A 118 13.58 -37.40 10.21
C ASP A 118 13.98 -36.14 9.43
N THR A 119 15.21 -36.17 8.88
CA THR A 119 15.74 -35.06 8.07
C THR A 119 14.83 -34.76 6.87
N LEU A 120 14.19 -35.78 6.27
CA LEU A 120 13.27 -35.59 5.14
C LEU A 120 12.01 -34.86 5.59
N SER A 121 11.45 -35.21 6.76
CA SER A 121 10.31 -34.51 7.34
C SER A 121 10.63 -33.02 7.63
N PHE A 122 11.84 -32.71 8.03
CA PHE A 122 12.29 -31.33 8.23
C PHE A 122 12.39 -30.57 6.92
N VAL A 123 13.12 -31.12 5.94
CA VAL A 123 13.39 -30.47 4.65
C VAL A 123 12.12 -30.31 3.81
N PHE A 124 11.30 -31.37 3.70
CA PHE A 124 10.12 -31.39 2.83
C PHE A 124 8.81 -31.03 3.53
N GLY A 125 8.78 -30.99 4.83
CA GLY A 125 7.59 -30.66 5.62
C GLY A 125 7.71 -29.31 6.33
N THR A 126 8.68 -29.16 7.22
CA THR A 126 8.80 -27.99 8.10
C THR A 126 9.20 -26.73 7.32
N ILE A 127 10.27 -26.81 6.52
CA ILE A 127 10.76 -25.63 5.78
C ILE A 127 9.72 -25.12 4.77
N PRO A 128 9.11 -25.96 3.90
CA PRO A 128 8.09 -25.49 2.97
C PRO A 128 6.85 -24.93 3.66
N ALA A 129 6.37 -25.55 4.73
CA ALA A 129 5.21 -25.07 5.46
C ALA A 129 5.43 -23.68 6.07
N PHE A 130 6.57 -23.47 6.71
CA PHE A 130 6.93 -22.18 7.28
C PHE A 130 7.15 -21.12 6.18
N SER A 131 7.86 -21.46 5.13
CA SER A 131 8.13 -20.55 4.00
C SER A 131 6.84 -20.14 3.29
N LEU A 132 5.93 -21.07 3.06
CA LEU A 132 4.62 -20.79 2.47
C LEU A 132 3.78 -19.91 3.39
N GLY A 133 3.73 -20.21 4.70
CA GLY A 133 3.03 -19.39 5.68
C GLY A 133 3.56 -17.96 5.71
N LEU A 134 4.88 -17.78 5.67
CA LEU A 134 5.52 -16.48 5.61
C LEU A 134 5.19 -15.76 4.29
N ALA A 135 5.31 -16.42 3.15
CA ALA A 135 5.00 -15.87 1.85
C ALA A 135 3.55 -15.39 1.77
N LEU A 136 2.59 -16.20 2.21
CA LEU A 136 1.17 -15.83 2.25
C LEU A 136 0.86 -14.69 3.23
N SER A 137 1.62 -14.61 4.33
CA SER A 137 1.47 -13.51 5.30
C SER A 137 1.86 -12.14 4.72
N LEU A 138 2.77 -12.14 3.75
CA LEU A 138 3.26 -10.95 3.06
C LEU A 138 2.36 -10.50 1.88
N VAL A 139 1.34 -11.28 1.51
CA VAL A 139 0.42 -10.89 0.43
C VAL A 139 -0.39 -9.66 0.83
N PRO A 140 -0.26 -8.54 0.11
CA PRO A 140 -0.97 -7.32 0.43
C PRO A 140 -2.47 -7.45 0.16
N LYS A 141 -3.29 -6.99 1.09
CA LYS A 141 -4.75 -6.97 0.94
C LYS A 141 -5.23 -5.56 0.63
N TYR A 142 -5.88 -5.41 -0.51
CA TYR A 142 -6.46 -4.13 -0.95
C TYR A 142 -7.93 -4.00 -0.51
N SER A 143 -8.41 -2.75 -0.44
CA SER A 143 -9.83 -2.45 -0.30
C SER A 143 -10.62 -2.95 -1.51
N LYS A 144 -11.95 -3.02 -1.39
CA LYS A 144 -12.83 -3.01 -2.56
C LYS A 144 -12.58 -1.72 -3.36
N GLU A 145 -13.01 -1.68 -4.59
CA GLU A 145 -13.01 -0.47 -5.38
C GLU A 145 -13.96 0.56 -4.78
N LEU A 146 -13.47 1.78 -4.60
CA LEU A 146 -14.19 2.90 -4.02
C LEU A 146 -14.35 3.96 -5.10
N ILE A 147 -15.59 4.39 -5.32
CA ILE A 147 -15.95 5.33 -6.39
C ILE A 147 -15.79 6.75 -5.87
N VAL A 148 -15.16 7.60 -6.67
CA VAL A 148 -14.97 9.03 -6.42
C VAL A 148 -16.04 9.81 -7.18
N GLY A 149 -16.69 10.75 -6.51
CA GLY A 149 -17.84 11.50 -7.04
C GLY A 149 -19.16 10.98 -6.49
N ASP A 150 -20.26 11.56 -6.94
CA ASP A 150 -21.65 11.18 -6.62
C ASP A 150 -21.96 11.00 -5.13
N GLY A 151 -21.32 11.81 -4.28
CA GLY A 151 -21.55 11.79 -2.83
C GLY A 151 -20.87 10.63 -2.07
N ALA A 152 -20.15 9.71 -2.75
CA ALA A 152 -19.50 8.59 -2.08
C ALA A 152 -18.11 8.98 -1.50
N TRP A 153 -17.17 9.35 -2.35
CA TRP A 153 -15.83 9.79 -1.96
C TRP A 153 -15.44 11.05 -2.72
N SER A 154 -14.76 11.96 -2.06
CA SER A 154 -14.22 13.19 -2.64
C SER A 154 -12.72 13.30 -2.38
N ILE A 155 -12.00 14.03 -3.24
CA ILE A 155 -10.59 14.35 -3.02
C ILE A 155 -10.53 15.64 -2.24
N LYS A 156 -9.92 15.60 -1.04
CA LYS A 156 -9.71 16.80 -0.24
C LYS A 156 -8.58 17.63 -0.84
N VAL A 157 -8.91 18.84 -1.24
CA VAL A 157 -7.97 19.87 -1.66
C VAL A 157 -7.63 20.71 -0.43
N ASN A 158 -6.39 20.68 0.02
CA ASN A 158 -5.89 21.54 1.12
C ASN A 158 -5.26 22.81 0.55
#